data_8d19b6a6dd71960cc94611f926a683e3
#
_entry.id   8d19b6a6dd71960cc94611f926a683e3
#
_cell.length_a   1.000
_cell.length_b   1.000
_cell.length_c   1.000
_cell.angle_alpha   90.00
_cell.angle_beta   90.00
_cell.angle_gamma   90.00
#
_symmetry.space_group_name_H-M   'P 1'
#
loop_
_entity.id
_entity.type
_entity.pdbx_description
1 polymer ?
#
loop_
_entity_poly.entity_id
_entity_poly.type
_entity_poly.pdbx_seq_one_letter_code
_entity_poly.pdbx_strand_id
1 'polypeptide(L)'
;MKPTILSAFFALTAFPALACESFTVGDLTIDHAWSRATIGADRPGVFYVEITNAGASDDALIGIATPAAGMPMLHETTVTDGVASMPHAMSVPVPAGQTVQLAPGGYHGMLMGLTVALKEGDSFPATLTFQNAGDVTINVEVLSLRAEG
;
A
#
# COMPACT_ATOMS: atom_id res chain seq x y z
N MET A 1 6.16 60.77 28.25
CA MET A 1 6.93 59.56 27.87
C MET A 1 5.92 58.45 27.65
N LYS A 2 5.70 58.06 26.38
CA LYS A 2 4.73 56.96 26.01
C LYS A 2 5.55 55.71 25.71
N PRO A 3 5.26 54.55 26.30
CA PRO A 3 5.92 53.31 25.92
C PRO A 3 5.29 52.73 24.61
N THR A 4 6.14 52.50 23.61
CA THR A 4 5.78 51.84 22.37
C THR A 4 5.89 50.32 22.60
N ILE A 5 4.74 49.64 22.54
CA ILE A 5 4.67 48.18 22.62
C ILE A 5 4.93 47.61 21.22
N LEU A 6 6.07 46.94 21.08
CA LEU A 6 6.48 46.23 19.86
C LEU A 6 5.83 44.82 19.90
N SER A 7 4.74 44.62 19.15
CA SER A 7 4.11 43.31 18.98
C SER A 7 4.93 42.48 18.01
N ALA A 8 5.62 41.46 18.50
CA ALA A 8 6.26 40.45 17.68
C ALA A 8 5.21 39.46 17.12
N PHE A 9 4.99 39.55 15.82
CA PHE A 9 4.17 38.56 15.11
C PHE A 9 4.99 37.28 14.91
N PHE A 10 4.67 36.23 15.66
CA PHE A 10 5.25 34.91 15.48
C PHE A 10 4.49 34.20 14.33
N ALA A 11 5.08 34.18 13.13
CA ALA A 11 4.54 33.44 11.99
C ALA A 11 4.73 31.94 12.23
N LEU A 12 3.65 31.25 12.57
CA LEU A 12 3.59 29.80 12.68
C LEU A 12 3.62 29.23 11.24
N THR A 13 4.78 28.76 10.80
CA THR A 13 4.91 28.02 9.54
C THR A 13 4.32 26.62 9.75
N ALA A 14 3.10 26.40 9.25
CA ALA A 14 2.53 25.07 9.14
C ALA A 14 3.31 24.27 8.10
N PHE A 15 4.08 23.28 8.55
CA PHE A 15 4.60 22.25 7.66
C PHE A 15 3.40 21.41 7.15
N PRO A 16 3.30 21.15 5.84
CA PRO A 16 2.31 20.19 5.36
C PRO A 16 2.71 18.81 5.96
N ALA A 17 1.86 18.25 6.80
CA ALA A 17 1.93 16.84 7.14
C ALA A 17 1.72 16.08 5.81
N LEU A 18 2.65 15.20 5.44
CA LEU A 18 2.38 14.18 4.43
C LEU A 18 1.21 13.36 4.96
N ALA A 19 0.01 13.65 4.48
CA ALA A 19 -1.14 12.83 4.74
C ALA A 19 -0.93 11.54 3.96
N CYS A 20 -0.76 10.41 4.65
CA CYS A 20 -0.92 9.10 4.02
C CYS A 20 -2.28 9.11 3.33
N GLU A 21 -2.30 8.90 2.02
CA GLU A 21 -3.55 8.81 1.27
C GLU A 21 -4.33 7.60 1.75
N SER A 22 -5.56 7.83 2.19
CA SER A 22 -6.49 6.80 2.65
C SER A 22 -7.63 6.68 1.65
N PHE A 23 -7.97 5.46 1.27
CA PHE A 23 -9.02 5.15 0.31
C PHE A 23 -10.08 4.29 0.98
N THR A 24 -11.34 4.47 0.57
CA THR A 24 -12.45 3.69 1.13
C THR A 24 -13.29 3.06 0.04
N VAL A 25 -13.77 1.84 0.30
CA VAL A 25 -14.77 1.14 -0.52
C VAL A 25 -15.66 0.32 0.41
N GLY A 26 -16.96 0.62 0.43
CA GLY A 26 -17.86 0.03 1.42
C GLY A 26 -17.40 0.32 2.84
N ASP A 27 -17.25 -0.71 3.65
CA ASP A 27 -16.76 -0.63 5.03
C ASP A 27 -15.23 -0.84 5.14
N LEU A 28 -14.53 -0.95 4.01
CA LEU A 28 -13.09 -1.12 3.98
C LEU A 28 -12.38 0.22 3.86
N THR A 29 -11.31 0.36 4.63
CA THR A 29 -10.34 1.46 4.54
C THR A 29 -8.99 0.88 4.11
N ILE A 30 -8.38 1.49 3.11
CA ILE A 30 -7.10 1.08 2.54
C ILE A 30 -6.09 2.17 2.78
N ASP A 31 -5.03 1.86 3.49
CA ASP A 31 -3.99 2.79 3.91
C ASP A 31 -2.60 2.26 3.58
N HIS A 32 -1.58 3.11 3.66
CA HIS A 32 -0.16 2.74 3.56
C HIS A 32 0.15 1.87 2.34
N ALA A 33 -0.38 2.24 1.17
CA ALA A 33 -0.08 1.55 -0.08
C ALA A 33 1.29 1.94 -0.61
N TRP A 34 2.23 0.99 -0.64
CA TRP A 34 3.59 1.24 -1.08
C TRP A 34 4.23 0.07 -1.82
N SER A 35 5.27 0.37 -2.56
CA SER A 35 6.10 -0.58 -3.30
C SER A 35 7.57 -0.25 -3.07
N ARG A 36 8.45 -1.21 -3.25
CA ARG A 36 9.89 -0.94 -3.31
C ARG A 36 10.31 -0.51 -4.71
N ALA A 37 11.28 0.40 -4.78
CA ALA A 37 11.99 0.67 -6.02
C ALA A 37 12.61 -0.62 -6.59
N THR A 38 12.81 -0.69 -7.91
CA THR A 38 13.40 -1.85 -8.58
C THR A 38 14.66 -1.49 -9.35
N ILE A 39 15.58 -2.44 -9.44
CA ILE A 39 16.76 -2.32 -10.31
C ILE A 39 16.36 -2.84 -11.69
N GLY A 40 15.80 -1.97 -12.53
CA GLY A 40 15.29 -2.34 -13.85
C GLY A 40 13.85 -2.88 -13.82
N ALA A 41 13.32 -3.16 -15.00
CA ALA A 41 11.98 -3.74 -15.20
C ALA A 41 12.00 -5.28 -15.31
N ASP A 42 13.17 -5.88 -15.42
CA ASP A 42 13.34 -7.34 -15.61
C ASP A 42 13.09 -8.16 -14.34
N ARG A 43 12.99 -7.49 -13.19
CA ARG A 43 12.70 -8.12 -11.90
C ARG A 43 11.30 -7.78 -11.44
N PRO A 44 10.60 -8.71 -10.76
CA PRO A 44 9.32 -8.41 -10.16
C PRO A 44 9.41 -7.26 -9.15
N GLY A 45 8.38 -6.39 -9.14
CA GLY A 45 8.11 -5.48 -8.04
C GLY A 45 7.31 -6.17 -6.94
N VAL A 46 7.24 -5.54 -5.78
CA VAL A 46 6.41 -5.96 -4.65
C VAL A 46 5.49 -4.82 -4.25
N PHE A 47 4.31 -5.15 -3.79
CA PHE A 47 3.30 -4.20 -3.36
C PHE A 47 2.78 -4.59 -1.97
N TYR A 48 2.65 -3.61 -1.11
CA TYR A 48 2.20 -3.73 0.26
C TYR A 48 1.10 -2.72 0.56
N VAL A 49 0.20 -3.07 1.48
CA VAL A 49 -0.95 -2.24 1.84
C VAL A 49 -1.55 -2.69 3.17
N GLU A 50 -2.14 -1.77 3.90
CA GLU A 50 -2.97 -2.06 5.06
C GLU A 50 -4.44 -1.96 4.69
N ILE A 51 -5.26 -2.93 5.11
CA ILE A 51 -6.68 -3.00 4.84
C ILE A 51 -7.41 -3.20 6.15
N THR A 52 -8.24 -2.23 6.55
CA THR A 52 -9.09 -2.29 7.74
C THR A 52 -10.54 -2.51 7.33
N ASN A 53 -11.17 -3.54 7.87
CA ASN A 53 -12.60 -3.81 7.72
C ASN A 53 -13.36 -3.33 8.96
N ALA A 54 -14.03 -2.18 8.86
CA ALA A 54 -14.86 -1.64 9.93
C ALA A 54 -16.31 -2.20 9.93
N GLY A 55 -16.63 -3.05 8.95
CA GLY A 55 -17.94 -3.68 8.80
C GLY A 55 -18.18 -4.84 9.75
N ALA A 56 -19.40 -5.37 9.71
CA ALA A 56 -19.85 -6.53 10.48
C ALA A 56 -19.75 -7.85 9.72
N SER A 57 -19.29 -7.83 8.45
CA SER A 57 -19.18 -8.99 7.59
C SER A 57 -17.74 -9.15 7.08
N ASP A 58 -17.30 -10.37 6.94
CA ASP A 58 -16.00 -10.68 6.35
C ASP A 58 -15.96 -10.28 4.88
N ASP A 59 -14.79 -9.88 4.41
CA ASP A 59 -14.47 -9.67 3.01
C ASP A 59 -13.15 -10.36 2.65
N ALA A 60 -12.73 -10.28 1.42
CA ALA A 60 -11.44 -10.79 0.96
C ALA A 60 -10.93 -9.97 -0.23
N LEU A 61 -9.64 -9.66 -0.25
CA LEU A 61 -8.96 -9.16 -1.42
C LEU A 61 -8.72 -10.33 -2.38
N ILE A 62 -9.28 -10.27 -3.59
CA ILE A 62 -9.24 -11.35 -4.58
C ILE A 62 -8.48 -11.01 -5.84
N GLY A 63 -8.05 -9.75 -6.01
CA GLY A 63 -7.33 -9.33 -7.20
C GLY A 63 -6.62 -8.01 -7.06
N ILE A 64 -5.60 -7.84 -7.90
CA ILE A 64 -4.87 -6.58 -8.10
C ILE A 64 -4.75 -6.36 -9.60
N ALA A 65 -4.97 -5.14 -10.07
CA ALA A 65 -4.69 -4.71 -11.43
C ALA A 65 -3.93 -3.38 -11.42
N THR A 66 -2.94 -3.22 -12.29
CA THR A 66 -2.17 -1.98 -12.42
C THR A 66 -1.57 -1.86 -13.80
N PRO A 67 -1.49 -0.65 -14.39
CA PRO A 67 -0.75 -0.44 -15.63
C PRO A 67 0.77 -0.58 -15.48
N ALA A 68 1.28 -0.56 -14.25
CA ALA A 68 2.72 -0.69 -13.97
C ALA A 68 3.27 -2.10 -14.19
N ALA A 69 2.40 -3.14 -14.24
CA ALA A 69 2.81 -4.53 -14.40
C ALA A 69 1.82 -5.30 -15.28
N GLY A 70 2.34 -6.20 -16.12
CA GLY A 70 1.52 -7.02 -17.01
C GLY A 70 0.79 -8.16 -16.30
N MET A 71 1.31 -8.63 -15.16
CA MET A 71 0.74 -9.76 -14.42
C MET A 71 0.92 -9.55 -12.90
N PRO A 72 0.09 -8.68 -12.27
CA PRO A 72 0.06 -8.56 -10.83
C PRO A 72 -0.65 -9.77 -10.22
N MET A 73 -0.13 -10.30 -9.10
CA MET A 73 -0.66 -11.47 -8.39
C MET A 73 -0.54 -11.31 -6.89
N LEU A 74 -1.43 -11.97 -6.14
CA LEU A 74 -1.33 -12.12 -4.68
C LEU A 74 -0.47 -13.32 -4.34
N HIS A 75 0.47 -13.15 -3.41
CA HIS A 75 1.33 -14.20 -2.88
C HIS A 75 1.32 -14.18 -1.36
N GLU A 76 1.68 -15.30 -0.77
CA GLU A 76 1.91 -15.44 0.67
C GLU A 76 3.30 -16.01 0.89
N THR A 77 4.10 -15.39 1.75
CA THR A 77 5.36 -15.98 2.19
C THR A 77 5.08 -16.98 3.30
N THR A 78 5.45 -18.23 3.09
CA THR A 78 5.37 -19.29 4.11
C THR A 78 6.76 -19.83 4.40
N VAL A 79 7.01 -20.23 5.66
CA VAL A 79 8.26 -20.86 6.07
C VAL A 79 7.94 -22.23 6.64
N THR A 80 8.42 -23.29 6.00
CA THR A 80 8.27 -24.66 6.45
C THR A 80 9.66 -25.27 6.61
N ASP A 81 9.97 -25.77 7.80
CA ASP A 81 11.27 -26.37 8.15
C ASP A 81 12.48 -25.45 7.81
N GLY A 82 12.32 -24.14 7.98
CA GLY A 82 13.35 -23.14 7.68
C GLY A 82 13.49 -22.79 6.20
N VAL A 83 12.66 -23.35 5.32
CA VAL A 83 12.62 -23.05 3.89
C VAL A 83 11.49 -22.08 3.60
N ALA A 84 11.83 -20.90 3.07
CA ALA A 84 10.83 -19.93 2.63
C ALA A 84 10.31 -20.31 1.23
N SER A 85 9.00 -20.25 1.05
CA SER A 85 8.31 -20.36 -0.24
C SER A 85 7.26 -19.26 -0.37
N MET A 86 6.89 -18.95 -1.62
CA MET A 86 5.93 -17.86 -1.93
C MET A 86 4.86 -18.40 -2.89
N PRO A 87 3.95 -19.29 -2.40
CA PRO A 87 2.85 -19.77 -3.25
C PRO A 87 1.92 -18.64 -3.64
N HIS A 88 1.25 -18.81 -4.78
CA HIS A 88 0.16 -17.94 -5.20
C HIS A 88 -0.98 -18.03 -4.19
N ALA A 89 -1.46 -16.87 -3.72
CA ALA A 89 -2.63 -16.76 -2.86
C ALA A 89 -3.85 -16.41 -3.73
N MET A 90 -4.90 -17.23 -3.66
CA MET A 90 -6.14 -16.97 -4.39
C MET A 90 -6.91 -15.79 -3.82
N SER A 91 -6.74 -15.52 -2.54
CA SER A 91 -7.35 -14.39 -1.82
C SER A 91 -6.59 -14.10 -0.55
N VAL A 92 -6.77 -12.88 -0.03
CA VAL A 92 -6.32 -12.45 1.31
C VAL A 92 -7.57 -12.17 2.13
N PRO A 93 -7.90 -12.99 3.16
CA PRO A 93 -9.05 -12.75 4.02
C PRO A 93 -8.94 -11.42 4.76
N VAL A 94 -10.06 -10.68 4.83
CA VAL A 94 -10.20 -9.42 5.58
C VAL A 94 -11.40 -9.54 6.52
N PRO A 95 -11.24 -10.20 7.69
CA PRO A 95 -12.35 -10.47 8.59
C PRO A 95 -12.98 -9.19 9.14
N ALA A 96 -14.26 -9.27 9.49
CA ALA A 96 -15.01 -8.18 10.11
C ALA A 96 -14.31 -7.63 11.36
N GLY A 97 -14.21 -6.31 11.47
CA GLY A 97 -13.56 -5.63 12.59
C GLY A 97 -12.05 -5.81 12.68
N GLN A 98 -11.39 -6.35 11.65
CA GLN A 98 -9.96 -6.62 11.65
C GLN A 98 -9.20 -5.70 10.68
N THR A 99 -7.92 -5.50 10.99
CA THR A 99 -6.95 -4.92 10.07
C THR A 99 -6.03 -6.02 9.57
N VAL A 100 -5.83 -6.11 8.27
CA VAL A 100 -4.93 -7.07 7.61
C VAL A 100 -3.85 -6.30 6.86
N GLN A 101 -2.61 -6.71 7.03
CA GLN A 101 -1.47 -6.10 6.36
C GLN A 101 -0.90 -7.05 5.31
N LEU A 102 -0.77 -6.56 4.08
CA LEU A 102 0.16 -7.11 3.13
C LEU A 102 1.52 -6.47 3.44
N ALA A 103 2.46 -7.27 3.93
CA ALA A 103 3.74 -6.80 4.46
C ALA A 103 4.89 -7.79 4.16
N PRO A 104 6.14 -7.36 4.24
CA PRO A 104 7.28 -8.25 4.07
C PRO A 104 7.20 -9.46 5.02
N GLY A 105 7.36 -10.67 4.46
CA GLY A 105 7.27 -11.92 5.22
C GLY A 105 5.86 -12.49 5.39
N GLY A 106 4.83 -11.84 4.88
CA GLY A 106 3.44 -12.29 4.88
C GLY A 106 2.82 -12.25 3.49
N TYR A 107 1.54 -11.88 3.43
CA TYR A 107 0.87 -11.58 2.16
C TYR A 107 1.52 -10.39 1.47
N HIS A 108 1.59 -10.43 0.16
CA HIS A 108 2.09 -9.33 -0.67
C HIS A 108 1.53 -9.40 -2.09
N GLY A 109 1.48 -8.27 -2.76
CA GLY A 109 1.28 -8.21 -4.20
C GLY A 109 2.62 -8.39 -4.91
N MET A 110 2.72 -9.31 -5.85
CA MET A 110 3.85 -9.46 -6.74
C MET A 110 3.53 -8.86 -8.10
N LEU A 111 4.34 -7.93 -8.56
CA LEU A 111 4.15 -7.19 -9.81
C LEU A 111 5.08 -7.78 -10.87
N MET A 112 4.59 -8.81 -11.57
CA MET A 112 5.33 -9.48 -12.64
C MET A 112 5.20 -8.72 -13.96
N GLY A 113 6.29 -8.72 -14.74
CA GLY A 113 6.29 -8.05 -16.05
C GLY A 113 6.11 -6.54 -15.92
N LEU A 114 6.95 -5.88 -15.14
CA LEU A 114 6.94 -4.43 -15.02
C LEU A 114 7.11 -3.77 -16.38
N THR A 115 6.31 -2.75 -16.64
CA THR A 115 6.38 -1.97 -17.88
C THR A 115 7.57 -1.00 -17.88
N VAL A 116 7.95 -0.53 -16.69
CA VAL A 116 9.12 0.31 -16.43
C VAL A 116 9.69 -0.03 -15.05
N ALA A 117 10.96 0.34 -14.81
CA ALA A 117 11.51 0.26 -13.46
C ALA A 117 10.79 1.19 -12.50
N LEU A 118 10.46 0.72 -11.30
CA LEU A 118 9.89 1.54 -10.24
C LEU A 118 11.00 2.34 -9.57
N LYS A 119 10.88 3.67 -9.57
CA LYS A 119 11.89 4.57 -9.00
C LYS A 119 11.36 5.17 -7.70
N GLU A 120 12.23 5.30 -6.72
CA GLU A 120 11.91 5.98 -5.45
C GLU A 120 11.37 7.39 -5.70
N GLY A 121 10.27 7.72 -5.05
CA GLY A 121 9.53 8.97 -5.19
C GLY A 121 8.50 8.99 -6.31
N ASP A 122 8.45 7.97 -7.17
CA ASP A 122 7.36 7.79 -8.14
C ASP A 122 6.11 7.23 -7.44
N SER A 123 4.99 7.26 -8.14
CA SER A 123 3.76 6.57 -7.74
C SER A 123 3.05 5.98 -8.95
N PHE A 124 2.21 4.98 -8.71
CA PHE A 124 1.40 4.37 -9.76
C PHE A 124 0.02 3.96 -9.23
N PRO A 125 -1.03 3.97 -10.08
CA PRO A 125 -2.34 3.51 -9.67
C PRO A 125 -2.40 1.98 -9.61
N ALA A 126 -3.09 1.45 -8.59
CA ALA A 126 -3.46 0.05 -8.50
C ALA A 126 -4.94 -0.08 -8.16
N THR A 127 -5.64 -0.97 -8.84
CA THR A 127 -7.02 -1.33 -8.53
C THR A 127 -7.02 -2.61 -7.73
N LEU A 128 -7.57 -2.55 -6.53
CA LEU A 128 -7.82 -3.70 -5.66
C LEU A 128 -9.25 -4.16 -5.84
N THR A 129 -9.44 -5.46 -6.07
CA THR A 129 -10.76 -6.09 -6.20
C THR A 129 -11.06 -6.87 -4.94
N PHE A 130 -12.13 -6.50 -4.24
CA PHE A 130 -12.65 -7.20 -3.08
C PHE A 130 -13.86 -8.05 -3.45
N GLN A 131 -14.06 -9.14 -2.73
CA GLN A 131 -15.12 -10.10 -3.01
C GLN A 131 -16.51 -9.49 -2.83
N ASN A 132 -16.73 -8.68 -1.79
CA ASN A 132 -18.03 -8.08 -1.47
C ASN A 132 -18.03 -6.57 -1.70
N ALA A 133 -17.01 -5.84 -1.28
CA ALA A 133 -16.95 -4.38 -1.40
C ALA A 133 -16.74 -3.90 -2.84
N GLY A 134 -16.21 -4.75 -3.74
CA GLY A 134 -15.95 -4.41 -5.14
C GLY A 134 -14.58 -3.78 -5.36
N ASP A 135 -14.45 -2.92 -6.36
CA ASP A 135 -13.19 -2.37 -6.81
C ASP A 135 -12.90 -1.00 -6.19
N VAL A 136 -11.65 -0.77 -5.82
CA VAL A 136 -11.14 0.54 -5.45
C VAL A 136 -9.79 0.79 -6.11
N THR A 137 -9.62 1.96 -6.70
CA THR A 137 -8.32 2.38 -7.24
C THR A 137 -7.63 3.26 -6.21
N ILE A 138 -6.40 2.88 -5.89
CA ILE A 138 -5.53 3.54 -4.93
C ILE A 138 -4.27 4.03 -5.62
N ASN A 139 -3.55 4.94 -4.98
CA ASN A 139 -2.23 5.37 -5.42
C ASN A 139 -1.17 4.66 -4.58
N VAL A 140 -0.21 4.01 -5.23
CA VAL A 140 0.89 3.27 -4.60
C VAL A 140 2.15 4.10 -4.68
N GLU A 141 2.72 4.44 -3.53
CA GLU A 141 3.97 5.18 -3.45
C GLU A 141 5.18 4.26 -3.61
N VAL A 142 6.19 4.68 -4.37
CA VAL A 142 7.42 3.90 -4.53
C VAL A 142 8.46 4.42 -3.53
N LEU A 143 8.74 3.61 -2.54
CA LEU A 143 9.75 3.85 -1.52
C LEU A 143 11.12 3.31 -1.95
N SER A 144 12.14 3.55 -1.13
CA SER A 144 13.50 3.07 -1.41
C SER A 144 13.55 1.55 -1.60
N LEU A 145 14.59 1.06 -2.28
CA LEU A 145 14.84 -0.37 -2.48
C LEU A 145 14.93 -1.16 -1.15
N ARG A 146 15.28 -0.48 -0.05
CA ARG A 146 15.46 -1.08 1.28
C ARG A 146 14.34 -0.74 2.25
N ALA A 147 13.26 -0.11 1.80
CA ALA A 147 12.13 0.23 2.66
C ALA A 147 11.53 -1.03 3.31
N GLU A 148 11.10 -0.89 4.55
CA GLU A 148 10.45 -1.96 5.33
C GLU A 148 9.00 -1.59 5.69
N GLY A 149 8.52 -0.41 5.24
CA GLY A 149 7.19 0.14 5.48
C GLY A 149 7.19 1.19 6.55
#